data_671fc177bfc7f09a82c3170391615c33
#
_entry.id   671fc177bfc7f09a82c3170391615c33
#
_cell.length_a   1.000
_cell.length_b   1.000
_cell.length_c   1.000
_cell.angle_alpha   90.00
_cell.angle_beta   90.00
_cell.angle_gamma   90.00
#
_symmetry.space_group_name_H-M   'P 1'
#
loop_
_entity.id
_entity.type
_entity.pdbx_description
1 polymer ?
#
loop_
_entity_poly.entity_id
_entity_poly.type
_entity_poly.pdbx_seq_one_letter_code
_entity_poly.pdbx_strand_id
1 'polypeptide(L)'
;MNNVGTIFNIQHFTIHDGPGIRTELFLKGCPLQCRWCSNPEGLTRRIQPGVYRKKCLGKRTCGLCLSACPQGEKGPLTFYRNKLIKIDYEKCTGCMACEESCPAEAIKVWGRRITVEEAMQEIRRDKGYYDRSGGGVTVSGGEPLLQADFTEELFRSCREEGIHTCCESSLWVGWEEIEKMLPVTDLWIADIKMMDPEKHREYTGGSNAKILENLKRLSEIPGLRLILRIPVIPGVNDDQENMDRTADFILQEMKGRVQTLQLLSFMRMGEEKYTSLGMPYQMKDVRFRRDYFQRKIRRFADEFSGRGIHTLVGTREKEEEKS
;
A
#
# COMPACT_ATOMS: atom_id res chain seq x y z
N MET A 1 23.22 15.06 3.43
CA MET A 1 22.07 15.27 4.35
C MET A 1 21.41 13.92 4.51
N ASN A 2 21.20 13.44 5.74
CA ASN A 2 20.55 12.13 5.91
C ASN A 2 19.09 12.25 5.48
N ASN A 3 18.73 11.65 4.33
CA ASN A 3 17.34 11.56 3.90
C ASN A 3 16.52 10.78 4.93
N VAL A 4 15.39 11.35 5.32
CA VAL A 4 14.50 10.79 6.34
C VAL A 4 13.16 10.49 5.71
N GLY A 5 12.80 9.21 5.71
CA GLY A 5 11.48 8.74 5.32
C GLY A 5 10.48 8.76 6.48
N THR A 6 9.21 8.75 6.14
CA THR A 6 8.11 8.50 7.09
C THR A 6 7.42 7.20 6.70
N ILE A 7 7.53 6.20 7.56
CA ILE A 7 6.95 4.87 7.37
C ILE A 7 5.84 4.60 8.39
N PHE A 8 4.97 3.64 8.11
CA PHE A 8 4.01 3.15 9.12
C PHE A 8 4.25 1.69 9.50
N ASN A 9 5.01 0.94 8.71
CA ASN A 9 5.36 -0.44 9.01
C ASN A 9 6.65 -0.86 8.33
N ILE A 10 7.33 -1.85 8.90
CA ILE A 10 8.32 -2.72 8.24
C ILE A 10 7.83 -4.13 8.47
N GLN A 11 7.70 -4.90 7.41
CA GLN A 11 7.26 -6.29 7.48
C GLN A 11 8.37 -7.20 6.94
N HIS A 12 8.85 -8.09 7.80
CA HIS A 12 9.85 -9.09 7.44
C HIS A 12 9.17 -10.34 6.87
N PHE A 13 9.91 -11.10 6.07
CA PHE A 13 9.48 -12.39 5.51
C PHE A 13 8.22 -12.32 4.66
N THR A 14 7.99 -11.21 3.94
CA THR A 14 6.90 -11.15 2.98
C THR A 14 7.22 -12.01 1.75
N ILE A 15 6.17 -12.49 1.11
CA ILE A 15 6.27 -13.40 -0.03
C ILE A 15 5.30 -13.02 -1.17
N HIS A 16 4.65 -11.87 -1.06
CA HIS A 16 3.59 -11.44 -1.96
C HIS A 16 4.00 -10.29 -2.89
N ASP A 17 5.04 -9.53 -2.51
CA ASP A 17 5.35 -8.25 -3.13
C ASP A 17 6.71 -8.30 -3.84
N GLY A 18 6.83 -9.26 -4.76
CA GLY A 18 7.99 -9.56 -5.57
C GLY A 18 8.52 -10.99 -5.37
N PRO A 19 9.63 -11.36 -6.02
CA PRO A 19 10.22 -12.68 -5.95
C PRO A 19 10.90 -12.94 -4.60
N GLY A 20 10.92 -14.20 -4.19
CA GLY A 20 11.62 -14.67 -2.99
C GLY A 20 11.03 -14.17 -1.68
N ILE A 21 11.82 -14.26 -0.61
CA ILE A 21 11.49 -13.72 0.72
C ILE A 21 11.98 -12.27 0.77
N ARG A 22 11.13 -11.36 1.26
CA ARG A 22 11.41 -9.92 1.21
C ARG A 22 11.18 -9.23 2.54
N THR A 23 11.88 -8.15 2.74
CA THR A 23 11.51 -7.13 3.73
C THR A 23 10.76 -6.01 3.01
N GLU A 24 9.57 -5.69 3.48
CA GLU A 24 8.73 -4.66 2.90
C GLU A 24 8.64 -3.45 3.82
N LEU A 25 8.97 -2.27 3.28
CA LEU A 25 8.82 -0.99 3.95
C LEU A 25 7.57 -0.29 3.44
N PHE A 26 6.67 0.06 4.35
CA PHE A 26 5.41 0.75 4.05
C PHE A 26 5.54 2.25 4.34
N LEU A 27 5.62 3.05 3.30
CA LEU A 27 5.77 4.51 3.39
C LEU A 27 4.42 5.20 3.58
N LYS A 28 4.43 6.34 4.28
CA LYS A 28 3.24 7.17 4.50
C LYS A 28 3.09 8.24 3.42
N GLY A 29 1.86 8.55 3.13
CA GLY A 29 1.42 9.48 2.10
C GLY A 29 0.92 8.72 0.87
N CYS A 30 -0.29 9.02 0.44
CA CYS A 30 -0.85 8.52 -0.81
C CYS A 30 -1.69 9.63 -1.44
N PRO A 31 -1.52 9.92 -2.74
CA PRO A 31 -2.32 10.92 -3.43
C PRO A 31 -3.72 10.39 -3.79
N LEU A 32 -3.91 9.06 -3.73
CA LEU A 32 -5.19 8.40 -3.96
C LEU A 32 -5.89 8.07 -2.65
N GLN A 33 -7.22 7.94 -2.72
CA GLN A 33 -8.10 7.63 -1.60
C GLN A 33 -9.02 6.45 -1.96
N CYS A 34 -8.44 5.35 -2.43
CA CYS A 34 -9.19 4.19 -2.88
C CYS A 34 -10.16 3.71 -1.81
N ARG A 35 -11.45 3.53 -2.15
CA ARG A 35 -12.49 3.11 -1.21
C ARG A 35 -12.22 1.75 -0.56
N TRP A 36 -11.43 0.90 -1.21
CA TRP A 36 -11.03 -0.44 -0.74
C TRP A 36 -9.63 -0.50 -0.12
N CYS A 37 -9.00 0.64 0.15
CA CYS A 37 -7.63 0.67 0.66
C CYS A 37 -7.49 -0.17 1.95
N SER A 38 -6.48 -1.05 2.01
CA SER A 38 -6.20 -1.86 3.20
C SER A 38 -5.32 -1.14 4.23
N ASN A 39 -4.70 -0.02 3.82
CA ASN A 39 -3.71 0.73 4.62
C ASN A 39 -4.11 2.21 4.81
N PRO A 40 -5.25 2.50 5.48
CA PRO A 40 -5.68 3.88 5.68
C PRO A 40 -4.68 4.71 6.50
N GLU A 41 -3.84 4.06 7.31
CA GLU A 41 -2.74 4.71 8.05
C GLU A 41 -1.64 5.24 7.13
N GLY A 42 -1.57 4.75 5.88
CA GLY A 42 -0.66 5.20 4.83
C GLY A 42 -1.16 6.42 4.04
N LEU A 43 -2.44 6.81 4.16
CA LEU A 43 -3.02 7.86 3.30
C LEU A 43 -2.41 9.26 3.54
N THR A 44 -2.01 9.57 4.75
CA THR A 44 -1.36 10.85 5.08
C THR A 44 0.10 10.66 5.46
N ARG A 45 0.96 11.63 5.13
CA ARG A 45 2.37 11.65 5.59
C ARG A 45 2.49 11.97 7.09
N ARG A 46 1.43 12.49 7.71
CA ARG A 46 1.43 12.85 9.13
C ARG A 46 1.53 11.60 10.00
N ILE A 47 2.44 11.61 10.96
CA ILE A 47 2.44 10.65 12.07
C ILE A 47 1.24 11.00 12.95
N GLN A 48 0.38 10.02 13.25
CA GLN A 48 -0.90 10.29 13.88
C GLN A 48 -1.30 9.18 14.85
N PRO A 49 -1.88 9.52 16.01
CA PRO A 49 -2.39 8.52 16.95
C PRO A 49 -3.75 8.00 16.50
N GLY A 50 -3.96 6.68 16.59
CA GLY A 50 -5.25 6.01 16.39
C GLY A 50 -5.82 5.51 17.71
N VAL A 51 -7.14 5.33 17.81
CA VAL A 51 -7.84 4.98 19.03
C VAL A 51 -8.46 3.58 18.96
N TYR A 52 -8.10 2.70 19.87
CA TYR A 52 -8.70 1.38 20.10
C TYR A 52 -9.68 1.47 21.27
N ARG A 53 -10.90 1.92 21.01
CA ARG A 53 -11.93 2.19 22.01
C ARG A 53 -12.14 1.04 22.99
N LYS A 54 -12.07 -0.21 22.53
CA LYS A 54 -12.28 -1.41 23.37
C LYS A 54 -11.23 -1.53 24.48
N LYS A 55 -10.01 -1.11 24.23
CA LYS A 55 -8.91 -1.13 25.19
C LYS A 55 -8.97 0.01 26.20
N CYS A 56 -9.64 1.12 25.90
CA CYS A 56 -9.68 2.30 26.76
C CYS A 56 -10.32 1.99 28.10
N LEU A 57 -9.65 2.30 29.22
CA LEU A 57 -10.16 2.11 30.58
C LEU A 57 -11.25 3.13 30.95
N GLY A 58 -11.27 4.28 30.28
CA GLY A 58 -12.26 5.31 30.48
C GLY A 58 -11.74 6.57 31.18
N LYS A 59 -12.35 7.74 30.87
CA LYS A 59 -11.93 9.05 31.38
C LYS A 59 -11.98 9.11 32.91
N ARG A 60 -13.05 8.57 33.53
CA ARG A 60 -13.25 8.60 34.97
C ARG A 60 -12.33 7.64 35.76
N THR A 61 -11.97 6.50 35.13
CA THR A 61 -11.14 5.47 35.75
C THR A 61 -9.65 5.77 35.59
N CYS A 62 -9.24 6.33 34.44
CA CYS A 62 -7.85 6.55 34.07
C CYS A 62 -7.61 8.03 33.73
N GLY A 63 -8.10 8.52 32.59
CA GLY A 63 -7.98 9.93 32.17
C GLY A 63 -6.57 10.41 31.81
N LEU A 64 -5.52 9.57 31.92
CA LEU A 64 -4.11 9.96 31.77
C LEU A 64 -3.81 10.63 30.43
N CYS A 65 -4.37 10.11 29.33
CA CYS A 65 -4.19 10.72 28.00
C CYS A 65 -4.72 12.15 27.91
N LEU A 66 -5.79 12.46 28.66
CA LEU A 66 -6.35 13.82 28.71
C LEU A 66 -5.45 14.76 29.53
N SER A 67 -4.94 14.28 30.65
CA SER A 67 -4.01 15.05 31.50
C SER A 67 -2.68 15.29 30.80
N ALA A 68 -2.20 14.34 30.00
CA ALA A 68 -0.97 14.48 29.22
C ALA A 68 -1.12 15.34 27.97
N CYS A 69 -2.36 15.56 27.50
CA CYS A 69 -2.58 16.35 26.28
C CYS A 69 -2.35 17.85 26.54
N PRO A 70 -1.40 18.51 25.84
CA PRO A 70 -1.17 19.94 26.03
C PRO A 70 -2.37 20.84 25.75
N GLN A 71 -3.35 20.33 24.94
CA GLN A 71 -4.58 21.04 24.61
C GLN A 71 -5.70 20.85 25.66
N GLY A 72 -5.50 19.94 26.61
CA GLY A 72 -6.44 19.69 27.69
C GLY A 72 -7.85 19.27 27.24
N GLU A 73 -8.86 19.63 28.01
CA GLU A 73 -10.27 19.21 27.79
C GLU A 73 -10.89 19.77 26.50
N LYS A 74 -10.44 20.92 26.02
CA LYS A 74 -10.90 21.53 24.76
C LYS A 74 -10.10 21.06 23.55
N GLY A 75 -9.17 20.14 23.77
CA GLY A 75 -8.24 19.61 22.79
C GLY A 75 -8.86 18.56 21.85
N PRO A 76 -7.98 17.74 21.23
CA PRO A 76 -8.38 16.80 20.18
C PRO A 76 -9.11 15.56 20.68
N LEU A 77 -9.08 15.23 21.98
CA LEU A 77 -9.55 13.96 22.50
C LEU A 77 -11.06 13.97 22.76
N THR A 78 -11.81 13.18 22.01
CA THR A 78 -13.27 13.09 22.14
C THR A 78 -13.65 11.82 22.92
N PHE A 79 -14.39 12.02 24.02
CA PHE A 79 -14.91 10.93 24.85
C PHE A 79 -16.43 10.79 24.68
N TYR A 80 -16.89 9.53 24.61
CA TYR A 80 -18.30 9.20 24.62
C TYR A 80 -18.53 7.99 25.54
N ARG A 81 -19.54 8.07 26.41
CA ARG A 81 -19.82 7.04 27.43
C ARG A 81 -18.55 6.60 28.17
N ASN A 82 -17.79 7.57 28.66
CA ASN A 82 -16.55 7.39 29.42
C ASN A 82 -15.34 6.82 28.64
N LYS A 83 -15.48 6.45 27.36
CA LYS A 83 -14.40 5.90 26.54
C LYS A 83 -13.90 6.92 25.54
N LEU A 84 -12.57 6.97 25.29
CA LEU A 84 -12.00 7.69 24.17
C LEU A 84 -12.47 7.03 22.87
N ILE A 85 -13.02 7.83 21.96
CA ILE A 85 -13.61 7.33 20.71
C ILE A 85 -12.95 7.90 19.45
N LYS A 86 -12.38 9.09 19.55
CA LYS A 86 -11.84 9.80 18.37
C LYS A 86 -10.79 10.82 18.79
N ILE A 87 -9.85 11.07 17.90
CA ILE A 87 -8.90 12.18 17.95
C ILE A 87 -9.19 13.11 16.77
N ASP A 88 -9.37 14.38 17.05
CA ASP A 88 -9.54 15.45 16.05
C ASP A 88 -8.14 15.86 15.56
N TYR A 89 -7.80 15.44 14.35
CA TYR A 89 -6.46 15.70 13.80
C TYR A 89 -6.21 17.15 13.40
N GLU A 90 -7.24 17.97 13.25
CA GLU A 90 -7.08 19.41 13.02
C GLU A 90 -6.59 20.12 14.27
N LYS A 91 -7.04 19.67 15.44
CA LYS A 91 -6.62 20.20 16.74
C LYS A 91 -5.37 19.52 17.29
N CYS A 92 -5.05 18.31 16.85
CA CYS A 92 -3.94 17.53 17.38
C CYS A 92 -2.59 18.07 16.91
N THR A 93 -1.70 18.41 17.83
CA THR A 93 -0.36 18.89 17.51
C THR A 93 0.63 17.78 17.10
N GLY A 94 0.25 16.50 17.32
CA GLY A 94 1.11 15.35 16.99
C GLY A 94 2.23 15.12 18.01
N CYS A 95 2.10 15.57 19.26
CA CYS A 95 3.11 15.38 20.30
C CYS A 95 3.23 13.96 20.84
N MET A 96 2.24 13.08 20.58
CA MET A 96 2.14 11.68 21.02
C MET A 96 2.07 11.43 22.54
N ALA A 97 2.08 12.44 23.38
CA ALA A 97 2.03 12.31 24.84
C ALA A 97 0.82 11.49 25.35
N CYS A 98 -0.29 11.49 24.60
CA CYS A 98 -1.47 10.69 24.91
C CYS A 98 -1.25 9.17 24.73
N GLU A 99 -0.39 8.78 23.82
CA GLU A 99 -0.01 7.36 23.60
C GLU A 99 0.97 6.92 24.68
N GLU A 100 2.03 7.69 24.91
CA GLU A 100 3.05 7.40 25.92
C GLU A 100 2.44 7.25 27.34
N SER A 101 1.39 8.03 27.63
CA SER A 101 0.67 7.98 28.92
C SER A 101 -0.41 6.90 29.01
N CYS A 102 -0.64 6.11 27.95
CA CYS A 102 -1.76 5.18 27.91
C CYS A 102 -1.39 3.77 28.40
N PRO A 103 -1.68 3.38 29.68
CA PRO A 103 -1.29 2.09 30.22
C PRO A 103 -2.02 0.90 29.62
N ALA A 104 -3.13 1.16 28.91
CA ALA A 104 -3.95 0.14 28.28
C ALA A 104 -3.66 -0.01 26.78
N GLU A 105 -2.66 0.68 26.25
CA GLU A 105 -2.36 0.71 24.80
C GLU A 105 -3.62 0.96 23.94
N ALA A 106 -4.52 1.79 24.46
CA ALA A 106 -5.74 2.16 23.74
C ALA A 106 -5.49 3.22 22.65
N ILE A 107 -4.32 3.79 22.65
CA ILE A 107 -3.83 4.71 21.60
C ILE A 107 -2.59 4.08 20.99
N LYS A 108 -2.55 4.01 19.66
CA LYS A 108 -1.41 3.50 18.87
C LYS A 108 -0.94 4.58 17.91
N VAL A 109 0.34 4.84 17.88
CA VAL A 109 0.93 5.77 16.90
C VAL A 109 1.07 5.06 15.54
N TRP A 110 0.54 5.69 14.50
CA TRP A 110 0.65 5.26 13.12
C TRP A 110 1.71 6.11 12.42
N GLY A 111 2.87 5.51 12.28
CA GLY A 111 4.02 6.07 11.58
C GLY A 111 5.17 6.47 12.51
N ARG A 112 6.34 6.51 11.93
CA ARG A 112 7.56 7.06 12.51
C ARG A 112 8.49 7.58 11.43
N ARG A 113 9.39 8.44 11.79
CA ARG A 113 10.52 8.81 10.93
C ARG A 113 11.58 7.71 10.98
N ILE A 114 12.29 7.53 9.87
CA ILE A 114 13.38 6.59 9.74
C ILE A 114 14.43 7.15 8.79
N THR A 115 15.69 7.05 9.16
CA THR A 115 16.81 7.35 8.27
C THR A 115 17.09 6.16 7.34
N VAL A 116 17.82 6.39 6.25
CA VAL A 116 18.25 5.29 5.35
C VAL A 116 19.09 4.28 6.13
N GLU A 117 20.00 4.71 7.00
CA GLU A 117 20.83 3.78 7.78
C GLU A 117 20.01 2.92 8.75
N GLU A 118 19.02 3.50 9.45
CA GLU A 118 18.12 2.73 10.31
C GLU A 118 17.30 1.71 9.49
N ALA A 119 16.86 2.08 8.29
CA ALA A 119 16.16 1.15 7.39
C ALA A 119 17.09 0.02 6.92
N MET A 120 18.34 0.34 6.55
CA MET A 120 19.34 -0.66 6.17
C MET A 120 19.70 -1.60 7.30
N GLN A 121 19.73 -1.14 8.55
CA GLN A 121 19.93 -2.01 9.71
C GLN A 121 18.85 -3.09 9.82
N GLU A 122 17.57 -2.73 9.61
CA GLU A 122 16.48 -3.73 9.57
C GLU A 122 16.61 -4.66 8.36
N ILE A 123 16.93 -4.14 7.18
CA ILE A 123 17.06 -4.89 5.94
C ILE A 123 18.20 -5.93 6.02
N ARG A 124 19.36 -5.56 6.55
CA ARG A 124 20.53 -6.45 6.69
C ARG A 124 20.25 -7.67 7.55
N ARG A 125 19.30 -7.61 8.50
CA ARG A 125 18.92 -8.77 9.32
C ARG A 125 18.39 -9.93 8.50
N ASP A 126 17.76 -9.63 7.37
CA ASP A 126 17.13 -10.63 6.51
C ASP A 126 17.99 -11.02 5.30
N LYS A 127 19.22 -10.46 5.14
CA LYS A 127 20.04 -10.66 3.95
C LYS A 127 20.28 -12.15 3.62
N GLY A 128 20.50 -12.99 4.62
CA GLY A 128 20.70 -14.43 4.40
C GLY A 128 19.46 -15.15 3.83
N TYR A 129 18.25 -14.58 4.00
CA TYR A 129 17.05 -15.10 3.35
C TYR A 129 16.93 -14.61 1.90
N TYR A 130 17.33 -13.37 1.63
CA TYR A 130 17.36 -12.83 0.26
C TYR A 130 18.30 -13.64 -0.62
N ASP A 131 19.53 -13.89 -0.15
CA ASP A 131 20.55 -14.61 -0.89
C ASP A 131 20.11 -16.05 -1.26
N ARG A 132 19.33 -16.70 -0.38
CA ARG A 132 18.84 -18.08 -0.61
C ARG A 132 17.57 -18.17 -1.45
N SER A 133 16.73 -17.13 -1.43
CA SER A 133 15.42 -17.17 -2.08
C SER A 133 15.33 -16.34 -3.36
N GLY A 134 16.37 -15.58 -3.70
CA GLY A 134 16.31 -14.57 -4.75
C GLY A 134 15.40 -13.40 -4.39
N GLY A 135 15.23 -13.15 -3.09
CA GLY A 135 14.41 -12.08 -2.54
C GLY A 135 15.15 -10.75 -2.43
N GLY A 136 14.67 -9.88 -1.56
CA GLY A 136 15.25 -8.56 -1.35
C GLY A 136 14.33 -7.59 -0.62
N VAL A 137 14.32 -6.35 -1.04
CA VAL A 137 13.52 -5.27 -0.43
C VAL A 137 12.41 -4.83 -1.36
N THR A 138 11.22 -4.62 -0.79
CA THR A 138 10.11 -3.94 -1.46
C THR A 138 9.77 -2.66 -0.70
N VAL A 139 9.60 -1.57 -1.41
CA VAL A 139 9.02 -0.33 -0.86
C VAL A 139 7.63 -0.15 -1.43
N SER A 140 6.66 0.01 -0.53
CA SER A 140 5.21 0.07 -0.82
C SER A 140 4.52 1.00 0.20
N GLY A 141 3.25 0.76 0.51
CA GLY A 141 2.52 1.40 1.60
C GLY A 141 1.41 2.32 1.15
N GLY A 142 1.63 3.64 1.20
CA GLY A 142 0.82 4.63 0.52
C GLY A 142 1.26 4.73 -0.95
N GLU A 143 1.99 5.80 -1.28
CA GLU A 143 2.69 5.95 -2.57
C GLU A 143 4.16 6.26 -2.27
N PRO A 144 5.08 5.30 -2.47
CA PRO A 144 6.48 5.47 -2.10
C PRO A 144 7.18 6.59 -2.88
N LEU A 145 6.73 6.86 -4.10
CA LEU A 145 7.31 7.91 -4.95
C LEU A 145 6.98 9.33 -4.46
N LEU A 146 6.06 9.51 -3.51
CA LEU A 146 5.94 10.80 -2.79
C LEU A 146 7.13 11.07 -1.86
N GLN A 147 7.98 10.07 -1.64
CA GLN A 147 9.21 10.16 -0.86
C GLN A 147 10.40 9.62 -1.70
N ALA A 148 10.43 9.98 -3.00
CA ALA A 148 11.36 9.43 -3.97
C ALA A 148 12.83 9.61 -3.57
N ASP A 149 13.21 10.76 -2.98
CA ASP A 149 14.60 11.00 -2.54
C ASP A 149 15.05 9.99 -1.46
N PHE A 150 14.18 9.71 -0.49
CA PHE A 150 14.45 8.69 0.53
C PHE A 150 14.50 7.28 -0.08
N THR A 151 13.54 6.95 -0.94
CA THR A 151 13.42 5.63 -1.55
C THR A 151 14.59 5.35 -2.49
N GLU A 152 15.01 6.34 -3.25
CA GLU A 152 16.15 6.25 -4.17
C GLU A 152 17.46 6.01 -3.43
N GLU A 153 17.74 6.78 -2.37
CA GLU A 153 18.95 6.59 -1.56
C GLU A 153 18.95 5.22 -0.86
N LEU A 154 17.78 4.77 -0.35
CA LEU A 154 17.63 3.45 0.24
C LEU A 154 17.91 2.34 -0.78
N PHE A 155 17.36 2.43 -1.99
CA PHE A 155 17.57 1.44 -3.03
C PHE A 155 19.01 1.44 -3.56
N ARG A 156 19.65 2.60 -3.64
CA ARG A 156 21.08 2.69 -3.96
C ARG A 156 21.91 1.91 -2.93
N SER A 157 21.67 2.14 -1.63
CA SER A 157 22.34 1.42 -0.55
C SER A 157 22.06 -0.10 -0.60
N CYS A 158 20.84 -0.50 -0.91
CA CYS A 158 20.51 -1.92 -1.12
C CYS A 158 21.32 -2.54 -2.27
N ARG A 159 21.41 -1.85 -3.41
CA ARG A 159 22.13 -2.33 -4.59
C ARG A 159 23.63 -2.41 -4.35
N GLU A 160 24.23 -1.48 -3.61
CA GLU A 160 25.63 -1.52 -3.19
C GLU A 160 25.95 -2.78 -2.38
N GLU A 161 24.98 -3.32 -1.64
CA GLU A 161 25.08 -4.56 -0.88
C GLU A 161 24.58 -5.82 -1.64
N GLY A 162 24.25 -5.68 -2.94
CA GLY A 162 23.74 -6.77 -3.78
C GLY A 162 22.32 -7.22 -3.43
N ILE A 163 21.52 -6.36 -2.81
CA ILE A 163 20.14 -6.65 -2.43
C ILE A 163 19.19 -6.19 -3.54
N HIS A 164 18.36 -7.11 -4.04
CA HIS A 164 17.37 -6.83 -5.08
C HIS A 164 16.29 -5.86 -4.59
N THR A 165 15.97 -4.86 -5.42
CA THR A 165 15.03 -3.79 -5.10
C THR A 165 13.72 -3.92 -5.89
N CYS A 166 12.59 -3.66 -5.23
CA CYS A 166 11.27 -3.67 -5.83
C CYS A 166 10.47 -2.44 -5.37
N CYS A 167 9.91 -1.69 -6.32
CA CYS A 167 9.03 -0.57 -6.03
C CYS A 167 7.59 -0.93 -6.39
N GLU A 168 6.69 -0.92 -5.41
CA GLU A 168 5.25 -1.06 -5.62
C GLU A 168 4.59 0.33 -5.55
N SER A 169 4.06 0.79 -6.67
CA SER A 169 3.55 2.15 -6.85
C SER A 169 2.23 2.17 -7.61
N SER A 170 1.36 3.11 -7.26
CA SER A 170 0.19 3.43 -8.09
C SER A 170 0.56 4.21 -9.35
N LEU A 171 1.78 4.70 -9.46
CA LEU A 171 2.27 5.59 -10.53
C LEU A 171 1.47 6.90 -10.68
N TRP A 172 0.70 7.31 -9.69
CA TRP A 172 -0.05 8.58 -9.72
C TRP A 172 0.83 9.76 -9.25
N VAL A 173 2.02 9.88 -9.82
CA VAL A 173 3.07 10.89 -9.53
C VAL A 173 3.59 11.53 -10.81
N GLY A 174 4.43 12.56 -10.70
CA GLY A 174 5.18 13.10 -11.84
C GLY A 174 6.15 12.06 -12.39
N TRP A 175 6.47 12.18 -13.68
CA TRP A 175 7.45 11.29 -14.31
C TRP A 175 8.85 11.45 -13.70
N GLU A 176 9.21 12.64 -13.30
CA GLU A 176 10.48 12.97 -12.66
C GLU A 176 10.78 12.12 -11.43
N GLU A 177 9.75 11.77 -10.66
CA GLU A 177 9.89 10.89 -9.49
C GLU A 177 10.11 9.43 -9.90
N ILE A 178 9.50 9.01 -11.00
CA ILE A 178 9.70 7.66 -11.58
C ILE A 178 11.10 7.58 -12.19
N GLU A 179 11.48 8.55 -13.01
CA GLU A 179 12.76 8.59 -13.69
C GLU A 179 13.95 8.53 -12.72
N LYS A 180 13.86 9.22 -11.58
CA LYS A 180 14.82 9.16 -10.48
C LYS A 180 15.04 7.74 -9.98
N MET A 181 13.98 6.94 -9.94
CA MET A 181 14.01 5.57 -9.41
C MET A 181 14.49 4.52 -10.42
N LEU A 182 14.48 4.82 -11.73
CA LEU A 182 14.83 3.83 -12.76
C LEU A 182 16.21 3.19 -12.57
N PRO A 183 17.28 3.93 -12.23
CA PRO A 183 18.62 3.35 -12.08
C PRO A 183 18.77 2.40 -10.90
N VAL A 184 17.88 2.49 -9.92
CA VAL A 184 18.02 1.81 -8.62
C VAL A 184 16.93 0.76 -8.36
N THR A 185 15.97 0.58 -9.30
CA THR A 185 14.85 -0.34 -9.15
C THR A 185 14.98 -1.53 -10.10
N ASP A 186 15.10 -2.73 -9.55
CA ASP A 186 15.23 -3.97 -10.35
C ASP A 186 13.87 -4.50 -10.82
N LEU A 187 12.80 -4.24 -10.07
CA LEU A 187 11.44 -4.69 -10.38
C LEU A 187 10.43 -3.60 -10.03
N TRP A 188 9.51 -3.35 -10.93
CA TRP A 188 8.35 -2.50 -10.70
C TRP A 188 7.09 -3.33 -10.52
N ILE A 189 6.28 -2.99 -9.54
CA ILE A 189 4.91 -3.48 -9.38
C ILE A 189 4.00 -2.27 -9.46
N ALA A 190 3.03 -2.29 -10.37
CA ALA A 190 2.12 -1.17 -10.57
C ALA A 190 0.67 -1.62 -10.70
N ASP A 191 -0.26 -0.77 -10.23
CA ASP A 191 -1.68 -1.07 -10.25
C ASP A 191 -2.40 -0.42 -11.44
N ILE A 192 -3.18 -1.22 -12.18
CA ILE A 192 -4.28 -0.73 -13.01
C ILE A 192 -5.58 -0.98 -12.25
N LYS A 193 -6.18 0.08 -11.71
CA LYS A 193 -7.37 -0.07 -10.86
C LYS A 193 -8.65 -0.14 -11.70
N MET A 194 -8.76 0.67 -12.73
CA MET A 194 -9.83 0.62 -13.74
C MET A 194 -9.50 1.53 -14.93
N MET A 195 -10.10 1.25 -16.09
CA MET A 195 -9.84 1.93 -17.35
C MET A 195 -10.74 3.14 -17.61
N ASP A 196 -11.91 3.20 -16.97
CA ASP A 196 -12.80 4.34 -17.05
C ASP A 196 -12.28 5.47 -16.14
N PRO A 197 -11.95 6.67 -16.67
CA PRO A 197 -11.36 7.75 -15.89
C PRO A 197 -12.31 8.37 -14.87
N GLU A 198 -13.61 8.39 -15.15
CA GLU A 198 -14.60 8.96 -14.22
C GLU A 198 -14.89 8.00 -13.07
N LYS A 199 -15.08 6.71 -13.36
CA LYS A 199 -15.16 5.68 -12.32
C LYS A 199 -13.87 5.64 -11.50
N HIS A 200 -12.69 5.75 -12.14
CA HIS A 200 -11.43 5.80 -11.41
C HIS A 200 -11.41 6.98 -10.43
N ARG A 201 -11.81 8.17 -10.88
CA ARG A 201 -11.89 9.36 -10.01
C ARG A 201 -12.89 9.17 -8.88
N GLU A 202 -14.05 8.60 -9.16
CA GLU A 202 -15.08 8.35 -8.14
C GLU A 202 -14.61 7.41 -7.02
N TYR A 203 -13.90 6.35 -7.38
CA TYR A 203 -13.53 5.29 -6.43
C TYR A 203 -12.14 5.47 -5.82
N THR A 204 -11.27 6.27 -6.42
CA THR A 204 -9.88 6.45 -5.96
C THR A 204 -9.51 7.89 -5.65
N GLY A 205 -10.35 8.86 -5.99
CA GLY A 205 -10.09 10.29 -5.78
C GLY A 205 -9.28 10.96 -6.90
N GLY A 206 -8.78 10.23 -7.88
CA GLY A 206 -7.98 10.76 -8.98
C GLY A 206 -8.30 10.11 -10.34
N SER A 207 -8.01 10.79 -11.45
CA SER A 207 -8.11 10.20 -12.79
C SER A 207 -6.97 9.20 -13.01
N ASN A 208 -7.21 8.16 -13.83
CA ASN A 208 -6.19 7.19 -14.23
C ASN A 208 -5.22 7.70 -15.33
N ALA A 209 -5.49 8.85 -15.94
CA ALA A 209 -4.73 9.32 -17.10
C ALA A 209 -3.21 9.34 -16.85
N LYS A 210 -2.78 9.88 -15.70
CA LYS A 210 -1.36 9.93 -15.32
C LYS A 210 -0.77 8.53 -15.12
N ILE A 211 -1.53 7.60 -14.54
CA ILE A 211 -1.11 6.21 -14.34
C ILE A 211 -0.86 5.53 -15.68
N LEU A 212 -1.82 5.63 -16.59
CA LEU A 212 -1.73 4.99 -17.91
C LEU A 212 -0.58 5.57 -18.74
N GLU A 213 -0.38 6.90 -18.70
CA GLU A 213 0.76 7.53 -19.35
C GLU A 213 2.10 7.05 -18.79
N ASN A 214 2.23 7.00 -17.45
CA ASN A 214 3.45 6.51 -16.80
C ASN A 214 3.71 5.02 -17.07
N LEU A 215 2.67 4.18 -17.12
CA LEU A 215 2.79 2.77 -17.50
C LEU A 215 3.29 2.59 -18.92
N LYS A 216 2.74 3.38 -19.86
CA LYS A 216 3.18 3.39 -21.24
C LYS A 216 4.66 3.75 -21.34
N ARG A 217 5.09 4.84 -20.71
CA ARG A 217 6.50 5.26 -20.68
C ARG A 217 7.42 4.21 -20.04
N LEU A 218 7.02 3.59 -18.91
CA LEU A 218 7.77 2.50 -18.29
C LEU A 218 7.95 1.31 -19.25
N SER A 219 6.90 0.94 -19.96
CA SER A 219 6.94 -0.18 -20.91
C SER A 219 7.90 0.04 -22.09
N GLU A 220 8.25 1.29 -22.40
CA GLU A 220 9.19 1.64 -23.48
C GLU A 220 10.66 1.50 -23.06
N ILE A 221 10.96 1.37 -21.74
CA ILE A 221 12.32 1.26 -21.24
C ILE A 221 12.86 -0.15 -21.49
N PRO A 222 13.97 -0.31 -22.22
CA PRO A 222 14.53 -1.62 -22.52
C PRO A 222 14.96 -2.36 -21.25
N GLY A 223 14.55 -3.63 -21.13
CA GLY A 223 14.94 -4.50 -20.03
C GLY A 223 14.26 -4.22 -18.68
N LEU A 224 13.35 -3.23 -18.60
CA LEU A 224 12.60 -2.96 -17.40
C LEU A 224 11.67 -4.15 -17.07
N ARG A 225 11.68 -4.58 -15.82
CA ARG A 225 10.81 -5.64 -15.33
C ARG A 225 9.59 -5.01 -14.66
N LEU A 226 8.40 -5.35 -15.15
CA LEU A 226 7.12 -4.78 -14.69
C LEU A 226 6.10 -5.88 -14.44
N ILE A 227 5.57 -5.92 -13.23
CA ILE A 227 4.37 -6.68 -12.86
C ILE A 227 3.22 -5.69 -12.76
N LEU A 228 2.10 -5.99 -13.44
CA LEU A 228 0.87 -5.25 -13.26
C LEU A 228 -0.06 -5.94 -12.28
N ARG A 229 -0.80 -5.18 -11.48
CA ARG A 229 -1.82 -5.65 -10.57
C ARG A 229 -3.17 -5.03 -10.88
N ILE A 230 -4.19 -5.86 -10.88
CA ILE A 230 -5.58 -5.39 -10.88
C ILE A 230 -6.22 -5.85 -9.57
N PRO A 231 -6.43 -4.97 -8.60
CA PRO A 231 -7.31 -5.26 -7.48
C PRO A 231 -8.75 -5.35 -8.01
N VAL A 232 -9.28 -6.57 -8.13
CA VAL A 232 -10.63 -6.82 -8.64
C VAL A 232 -11.62 -6.63 -7.51
N ILE A 233 -12.49 -5.63 -7.64
CA ILE A 233 -13.42 -5.17 -6.60
C ILE A 233 -14.86 -5.46 -7.03
N PRO A 234 -15.63 -6.24 -6.25
CA PRO A 234 -17.00 -6.63 -6.61
C PRO A 234 -17.91 -5.42 -6.85
N GLY A 235 -18.53 -5.37 -8.02
CA GLY A 235 -19.47 -4.32 -8.42
C GLY A 235 -18.81 -2.95 -8.74
N VAL A 236 -17.48 -2.91 -8.84
CA VAL A 236 -16.75 -1.66 -9.12
C VAL A 236 -16.00 -1.74 -10.45
N ASN A 237 -15.07 -2.66 -10.58
CA ASN A 237 -14.22 -2.84 -11.76
C ASN A 237 -14.21 -4.29 -12.27
N ASP A 238 -15.10 -5.13 -11.76
CA ASP A 238 -15.20 -6.56 -12.09
C ASP A 238 -16.13 -6.84 -13.28
N ASP A 239 -16.28 -5.87 -14.19
CA ASP A 239 -17.05 -6.02 -15.43
C ASP A 239 -16.15 -6.36 -16.64
N GLN A 240 -16.76 -6.94 -17.67
CA GLN A 240 -16.06 -7.41 -18.87
C GLN A 240 -15.43 -6.24 -19.63
N GLU A 241 -16.13 -5.11 -19.75
CA GLU A 241 -15.64 -3.94 -20.47
C GLU A 241 -14.31 -3.44 -19.88
N ASN A 242 -14.21 -3.36 -18.54
CA ASN A 242 -12.99 -2.95 -17.88
C ASN A 242 -11.83 -3.91 -18.15
N MET A 243 -12.09 -5.23 -18.15
CA MET A 243 -11.07 -6.25 -18.42
C MET A 243 -10.61 -6.20 -19.88
N ASP A 244 -11.55 -6.08 -20.84
CA ASP A 244 -11.23 -5.98 -22.26
C ASP A 244 -10.39 -4.72 -22.56
N ARG A 245 -10.80 -3.57 -22.06
CA ARG A 245 -10.04 -2.31 -22.20
C ARG A 245 -8.65 -2.39 -21.56
N THR A 246 -8.52 -3.09 -20.44
CA THR A 246 -7.22 -3.32 -19.80
C THR A 246 -6.32 -4.20 -20.68
N ALA A 247 -6.88 -5.27 -21.25
CA ALA A 247 -6.12 -6.13 -22.16
C ALA A 247 -5.68 -5.37 -23.42
N ASP A 248 -6.57 -4.58 -24.01
CA ASP A 248 -6.24 -3.72 -25.18
C ASP A 248 -5.12 -2.74 -24.85
N PHE A 249 -5.19 -2.08 -23.70
CA PHE A 249 -4.14 -1.17 -23.26
C PHE A 249 -2.78 -1.87 -23.12
N ILE A 250 -2.75 -3.04 -22.47
CA ILE A 250 -1.51 -3.83 -22.32
C ILE A 250 -0.93 -4.23 -23.69
N LEU A 251 -1.77 -4.71 -24.60
CA LEU A 251 -1.33 -5.24 -25.89
C LEU A 251 -0.95 -4.13 -26.88
N GLN A 252 -1.74 -3.07 -26.95
CA GLN A 252 -1.60 -2.04 -27.97
C GLN A 252 -0.69 -0.89 -27.51
N GLU A 253 -0.98 -0.31 -26.34
CA GLU A 253 -0.25 0.86 -25.83
C GLU A 253 1.08 0.47 -25.16
N MET A 254 1.10 -0.62 -24.41
CA MET A 254 2.32 -1.13 -23.76
C MET A 254 3.05 -2.18 -24.60
N LYS A 255 2.53 -2.55 -25.79
CA LYS A 255 3.13 -3.52 -26.73
C LYS A 255 3.37 -4.90 -26.07
N GLY A 256 2.53 -5.30 -25.13
CA GLY A 256 2.65 -6.54 -24.38
C GLY A 256 3.86 -6.61 -23.42
N ARG A 257 4.54 -5.51 -23.16
CA ARG A 257 5.77 -5.46 -22.35
C ARG A 257 5.47 -5.45 -20.86
N VAL A 258 4.86 -6.53 -20.39
CA VAL A 258 4.52 -6.81 -19.01
C VAL A 258 5.01 -8.20 -18.68
N GLN A 259 5.77 -8.36 -17.60
CA GLN A 259 6.27 -9.67 -17.16
C GLN A 259 5.10 -10.57 -16.73
N THR A 260 4.20 -10.02 -15.93
CA THR A 260 3.05 -10.77 -15.36
C THR A 260 1.93 -9.80 -15.03
N LEU A 261 0.70 -10.19 -15.30
CA LEU A 261 -0.52 -9.55 -14.81
C LEU A 261 -1.05 -10.34 -13.60
N GLN A 262 -1.26 -9.69 -12.46
CA GLN A 262 -1.80 -10.31 -11.25
C GLN A 262 -3.21 -9.79 -10.96
N LEU A 263 -4.21 -10.68 -10.97
CA LEU A 263 -5.57 -10.36 -10.56
C LEU A 263 -5.73 -10.62 -9.07
N LEU A 264 -5.87 -9.57 -8.28
CA LEU A 264 -5.98 -9.65 -6.82
C LEU A 264 -7.43 -9.63 -6.40
N SER A 265 -7.89 -10.72 -5.80
CA SER A 265 -9.26 -10.81 -5.30
C SER A 265 -9.48 -9.88 -4.11
N PHE A 266 -10.56 -9.10 -4.15
CA PHE A 266 -10.95 -8.26 -3.03
C PHE A 266 -11.11 -9.06 -1.74
N MET A 267 -10.45 -8.57 -0.71
CA MET A 267 -10.64 -9.02 0.67
C MET A 267 -10.94 -7.80 1.55
N ARG A 268 -11.91 -7.96 2.44
CA ARG A 268 -12.23 -6.90 3.41
C ARG A 268 -11.16 -6.86 4.47
N MET A 269 -10.18 -5.97 4.31
CA MET A 269 -9.03 -5.81 5.20
C MET A 269 -8.96 -4.38 5.74
N GLY A 270 -8.28 -4.19 6.86
CA GLY A 270 -8.01 -2.87 7.40
C GLY A 270 -9.16 -2.19 8.15
N GLU A 271 -10.36 -2.78 8.29
CA GLU A 271 -11.54 -2.15 8.90
C GLU A 271 -11.27 -1.64 10.32
N GLU A 272 -10.50 -2.38 11.11
CA GLU A 272 -10.11 -1.96 12.45
C GLU A 272 -9.18 -0.74 12.42
N LYS A 273 -8.31 -0.63 11.41
CA LYS A 273 -7.44 0.53 11.21
C LYS A 273 -8.26 1.79 10.89
N TYR A 274 -9.26 1.66 9.99
CA TYR A 274 -10.21 2.75 9.73
C TYR A 274 -10.93 3.21 11.00
N THR A 275 -11.43 2.26 11.77
CA THR A 275 -12.10 2.56 13.05
C THR A 275 -11.15 3.28 14.01
N SER A 276 -9.90 2.83 14.13
CA SER A 276 -8.90 3.44 15.01
C SER A 276 -8.56 4.87 14.61
N LEU A 277 -8.57 5.17 13.32
CA LEU A 277 -8.31 6.50 12.77
C LEU A 277 -9.57 7.40 12.75
N GLY A 278 -10.72 6.89 13.18
CA GLY A 278 -11.98 7.62 13.14
C GLY A 278 -12.51 7.84 11.71
N MET A 279 -12.10 7.00 10.77
CA MET A 279 -12.47 7.05 9.36
C MET A 279 -13.58 6.04 9.03
N PRO A 280 -14.53 6.35 8.15
CA PRO A 280 -15.51 5.38 7.68
C PRO A 280 -14.85 4.40 6.70
N TYR A 281 -15.07 3.09 6.87
CA TYR A 281 -14.68 2.10 5.86
C TYR A 281 -15.77 2.00 4.79
N GLN A 282 -15.49 2.49 3.60
CA GLN A 282 -16.49 2.65 2.55
C GLN A 282 -16.98 1.33 1.94
N MET A 283 -16.21 0.24 2.08
CA MET A 283 -16.55 -1.09 1.54
C MET A 283 -17.27 -2.00 2.55
N LYS A 284 -17.69 -1.50 3.72
CA LYS A 284 -18.31 -2.30 4.78
C LYS A 284 -19.59 -3.02 4.36
N ASP A 285 -20.37 -2.43 3.45
CA ASP A 285 -21.67 -2.93 3.03
C ASP A 285 -21.62 -3.74 1.72
N VAL A 286 -20.43 -3.89 1.10
CA VAL A 286 -20.25 -4.70 -0.10
C VAL A 286 -20.54 -6.17 0.22
N ARG A 287 -21.50 -6.77 -0.49
CA ARG A 287 -21.90 -8.17 -0.36
C ARG A 287 -21.58 -8.89 -1.65
N PHE A 288 -20.91 -10.02 -1.55
CA PHE A 288 -20.65 -10.90 -2.68
C PHE A 288 -20.44 -12.34 -2.20
N ARG A 289 -20.71 -13.28 -3.08
CA ARG A 289 -20.44 -14.71 -2.84
C ARG A 289 -19.00 -14.99 -3.24
N ARG A 290 -18.17 -15.35 -2.26
CA ARG A 290 -16.72 -15.54 -2.45
C ARG A 290 -16.40 -16.60 -3.50
N ASP A 291 -17.09 -17.74 -3.48
CA ASP A 291 -16.92 -18.83 -4.44
C ASP A 291 -17.22 -18.41 -5.88
N TYR A 292 -18.33 -17.69 -6.09
CA TYR A 292 -18.69 -17.13 -7.39
C TYR A 292 -17.69 -16.08 -7.88
N PHE A 293 -17.28 -15.18 -6.98
CA PHE A 293 -16.33 -14.14 -7.30
C PHE A 293 -14.95 -14.69 -7.68
N GLN A 294 -14.48 -15.73 -6.97
CA GLN A 294 -13.22 -16.41 -7.31
C GLN A 294 -13.29 -17.09 -8.69
N ARG A 295 -14.42 -17.72 -9.06
CA ARG A 295 -14.60 -18.29 -10.41
C ARG A 295 -14.59 -17.20 -11.48
N LYS A 296 -15.23 -16.04 -11.21
CA LYS A 296 -15.22 -14.89 -12.12
C LYS A 296 -13.79 -14.38 -12.38
N ILE A 297 -12.99 -14.23 -11.34
CA ILE A 297 -11.59 -13.78 -11.47
C ILE A 297 -10.76 -14.80 -12.27
N ARG A 298 -10.93 -16.10 -12.03
CA ARG A 298 -10.23 -17.13 -12.82
C ARG A 298 -10.61 -17.05 -14.28
N ARG A 299 -11.89 -16.90 -14.61
CA ARG A 299 -12.32 -16.69 -15.99
C ARG A 299 -11.63 -15.51 -16.64
N PHE A 300 -11.54 -14.37 -15.96
CA PHE A 300 -10.80 -13.22 -16.46
C PHE A 300 -9.30 -13.53 -16.66
N ALA A 301 -8.69 -14.26 -15.73
CA ALA A 301 -7.29 -14.67 -15.91
C ALA A 301 -7.10 -15.56 -17.13
N ASP A 302 -8.03 -16.51 -17.38
CA ASP A 302 -8.03 -17.37 -18.57
C ASP A 302 -8.20 -16.54 -19.86
N GLU A 303 -9.08 -15.54 -19.84
CA GLU A 303 -9.32 -14.63 -20.96
C GLU A 303 -8.07 -13.77 -21.28
N PHE A 304 -7.41 -13.18 -20.28
CA PHE A 304 -6.14 -12.48 -20.47
C PHE A 304 -5.04 -13.41 -21.01
N SER A 305 -4.94 -14.63 -20.46
CA SER A 305 -3.97 -15.63 -20.91
C SER A 305 -4.23 -16.07 -22.35
N GLY A 306 -5.50 -16.25 -22.72
CA GLY A 306 -5.92 -16.55 -24.09
C GLY A 306 -5.58 -15.45 -25.10
N ARG A 307 -5.42 -14.20 -24.64
CA ARG A 307 -4.95 -13.06 -25.43
C ARG A 307 -3.42 -12.91 -25.44
N GLY A 308 -2.68 -13.83 -24.81
CA GLY A 308 -1.21 -13.83 -24.77
C GLY A 308 -0.62 -13.00 -23.63
N ILE A 309 -1.41 -12.59 -22.64
CA ILE A 309 -0.91 -11.88 -21.45
C ILE A 309 -0.71 -12.89 -20.32
N HIS A 310 0.55 -13.11 -19.89
CA HIS A 310 0.84 -14.01 -18.77
C HIS A 310 0.14 -13.52 -17.50
N THR A 311 -0.86 -14.27 -17.02
CA THR A 311 -1.78 -13.80 -15.98
C THR A 311 -1.91 -14.81 -14.83
N LEU A 312 -1.83 -14.30 -13.61
CA LEU A 312 -1.99 -15.07 -12.38
C LEU A 312 -3.19 -14.58 -11.56
N VAL A 313 -3.83 -15.48 -10.84
CA VAL A 313 -4.80 -15.14 -9.79
C VAL A 313 -4.09 -15.14 -8.44
N GLY A 314 -3.90 -13.96 -7.85
CA GLY A 314 -3.04 -13.75 -6.69
C GLY A 314 -1.63 -13.35 -7.09
N THR A 315 -0.69 -13.45 -6.17
CA THR A 315 0.68 -12.94 -6.33
C THR A 315 1.71 -14.03 -6.66
N ARG A 316 1.29 -15.30 -6.71
CA ARG A 316 2.16 -16.46 -6.98
C ARG A 316 1.48 -17.47 -7.87
N GLU A 317 2.28 -18.18 -8.66
CA GLU A 317 1.85 -19.43 -9.27
C GLU A 317 1.48 -20.41 -8.15
N LYS A 318 0.32 -21.05 -8.26
CA LYS A 318 0.05 -22.19 -7.39
C LYS A 318 1.02 -23.29 -7.80
N GLU A 319 1.82 -23.78 -6.86
CA GLU A 319 2.42 -25.09 -7.03
C GLU A 319 1.27 -26.04 -7.34
N GLU A 320 1.27 -26.66 -8.54
CA GLU A 320 0.36 -27.75 -8.86
C GLU A 320 0.59 -28.79 -7.77
N GLU A 321 -0.45 -29.09 -6.98
CA GLU A 321 -0.46 -30.25 -6.11
C GLU A 321 -0.17 -31.45 -7.04
N LYS A 322 1.08 -31.91 -7.06
CA LYS A 322 1.45 -33.17 -7.68
C LYS A 322 0.74 -34.25 -6.88
N SER A 323 -0.45 -34.61 -7.36
CA SER A 323 -1.22 -35.79 -6.91
C SER A 323 -0.47 -37.08 -7.18
#